data_c4cb7d6516ad2e324953ed5cd14b9285
#
_entry.id   c4cb7d6516ad2e324953ed5cd14b9285
#
_cell.length_a   1.000
_cell.length_b   1.000
_cell.length_c   1.000
_cell.angle_alpha   90.00
_cell.angle_beta   90.00
_cell.angle_gamma   90.00
#
_symmetry.space_group_name_H-M   'P 1'
#
loop_
_entity.id
_entity.type
_entity.pdbx_description
1 polymer ?
#
loop_
_entity_poly.entity_id
_entity_poly.type
_entity_poly.pdbx_seq_one_letter_code
_entity_poly.pdbx_strand_id
1 'polypeptide(L)'
;MKPSMKVRLFVLSLAAAGLVAAALPIQAQTTKQAGPAIHSFKVTRTGHGRPMILIPGLVSSGDVWSATVEHFKDRYECHVLTLAGFAGQPAIPAPFLQTVRDDVLRYIAENKLDHPVLVGHSLGGFLVYWIAATAPDKVGPIVSVEGVPYAGALMNPGATPESSRAFAEQMKTMYAQLTQEQLGEQTRAILPSMITDPKNAEAAAAWSRTSDPATAGEAMAELMTIDLRETAAAIRTPVLLVGAAGRLQDDVTRKQVTAAYEAQVAKIPRHQVVMAEHARHFVMLDDPAFLFAAMDRFLGEASGSKPETKQ
;
A
#
# COMPACT_ATOMS: atom_id res chain seq x y z
N MET A 1 72.40 27.87 48.33
CA MET A 1 72.37 27.53 49.76
C MET A 1 71.43 26.36 50.01
N LYS A 2 71.98 25.21 50.37
CA LYS A 2 71.34 24.09 51.03
C LYS A 2 71.07 24.48 52.49
N PRO A 3 70.20 23.85 53.27
CA PRO A 3 70.00 22.42 53.49
C PRO A 3 68.50 22.08 53.74
N SER A 4 68.06 20.94 54.17
CA SER A 4 68.56 19.66 54.66
C SER A 4 67.38 18.64 54.77
N MET A 5 67.73 17.46 54.56
CA MET A 5 66.98 16.19 54.69
C MET A 5 66.65 15.91 56.16
N LYS A 6 65.43 15.41 56.41
CA LYS A 6 65.17 14.57 57.58
C LYS A 6 64.26 13.35 57.20
N VAL A 7 64.99 12.26 57.23
CA VAL A 7 64.46 10.90 57.25
C VAL A 7 63.73 10.63 58.59
N ARG A 8 62.53 10.05 58.58
CA ARG A 8 62.06 9.28 59.72
C ARG A 8 61.32 7.99 59.23
N LEU A 9 61.97 6.94 59.58
CA LEU A 9 61.60 5.56 59.52
C LEU A 9 60.52 5.30 60.59
N PHE A 10 59.36 4.59 60.25
CA PHE A 10 58.62 3.85 61.26
C PHE A 10 57.87 2.69 60.62
N VAL A 11 58.38 1.54 60.83
CA VAL A 11 57.84 0.26 61.37
C VAL A 11 56.55 -0.33 60.70
N LEU A 12 56.76 -1.55 60.16
CA LEU A 12 55.75 -2.52 59.72
C LEU A 12 54.70 -2.83 60.81
N SER A 13 53.47 -2.95 60.40
CA SER A 13 52.47 -3.81 61.06
C SER A 13 51.70 -4.56 59.99
N LEU A 14 51.87 -5.88 59.94
CA LEU A 14 51.03 -6.81 59.22
C LEU A 14 49.62 -6.82 59.83
N ALA A 15 48.59 -6.54 59.06
CA ALA A 15 47.24 -6.92 59.36
C ALA A 15 46.63 -7.61 58.13
N ALA A 16 46.37 -8.89 58.30
CA ALA A 16 45.60 -9.70 57.31
C ALA A 16 44.18 -9.16 57.26
N ALA A 17 43.73 -8.74 56.08
CA ALA A 17 42.34 -8.42 55.81
C ALA A 17 41.88 -9.24 54.63
N GLY A 18 40.84 -10.03 54.87
CA GLY A 18 40.28 -10.99 53.91
C GLY A 18 39.76 -10.33 52.65
N LEU A 19 39.93 -11.01 51.55
CA LEU A 19 39.32 -10.71 50.28
C LEU A 19 37.79 -10.93 50.40
N VAL A 20 37.03 -9.87 50.58
CA VAL A 20 35.59 -9.87 50.28
C VAL A 20 35.47 -9.56 48.79
N ALA A 21 35.21 -10.56 48.00
CA ALA A 21 34.83 -10.40 46.58
C ALA A 21 33.49 -9.67 46.53
N ALA A 22 33.50 -8.38 46.32
CA ALA A 22 32.31 -7.61 46.01
C ALA A 22 31.80 -8.01 44.64
N ALA A 23 30.75 -8.85 44.59
CA ALA A 23 30.01 -9.10 43.36
C ALA A 23 29.38 -7.77 42.92
N LEU A 24 29.89 -7.22 41.82
CA LEU A 24 29.26 -6.10 41.13
C LEU A 24 27.91 -6.59 40.60
N PRO A 25 26.81 -5.86 40.85
CA PRO A 25 25.54 -6.24 40.20
C PRO A 25 25.68 -6.14 38.68
N ILE A 26 25.43 -7.25 38.00
CA ILE A 26 25.20 -7.28 36.56
C ILE A 26 23.98 -6.39 36.35
N GLN A 27 24.17 -5.17 35.92
CA GLN A 27 23.09 -4.35 35.40
C GLN A 27 22.53 -5.07 34.17
N ALA A 28 21.38 -5.72 34.34
CA ALA A 28 20.58 -6.18 33.24
C ALA A 28 20.33 -4.97 32.34
N GLN A 29 20.98 -4.95 31.19
CA GLN A 29 20.63 -4.03 30.10
C GLN A 29 19.17 -4.34 29.78
N THR A 30 18.25 -3.52 30.26
CA THR A 30 16.90 -3.48 29.75
C THR A 30 17.02 -3.10 28.28
N THR A 31 16.97 -4.13 27.43
CA THR A 31 16.71 -3.93 26.01
C THR A 31 15.37 -3.19 25.98
N LYS A 32 15.45 -1.90 25.65
CA LYS A 32 14.27 -1.08 25.38
C LYS A 32 13.52 -1.81 24.28
N GLN A 33 12.44 -2.51 24.65
CA GLN A 33 11.59 -3.16 23.70
C GLN A 33 11.11 -2.06 22.78
N ALA A 34 11.55 -2.07 21.49
CA ALA A 34 11.08 -1.12 20.52
C ALA A 34 9.56 -1.20 20.54
N GLY A 35 8.90 -0.06 20.76
CA GLY A 35 7.45 0.01 20.66
C GLY A 35 7.01 -0.54 19.30
N PRO A 36 5.73 -0.93 19.13
CA PRO A 36 5.25 -1.46 17.85
C PRO A 36 5.71 -0.52 16.74
N ALA A 37 6.36 -1.10 15.71
CA ALA A 37 6.83 -0.33 14.58
C ALA A 37 5.63 0.45 14.00
N ILE A 38 5.76 1.77 13.91
CA ILE A 38 4.72 2.61 13.31
C ILE A 38 4.79 2.36 11.81
N HIS A 39 3.77 1.70 11.26
CA HIS A 39 3.63 1.54 9.81
C HIS A 39 3.02 2.80 9.20
N SER A 40 3.29 3.02 7.91
CA SER A 40 2.68 4.08 7.11
C SER A 40 1.20 3.83 6.78
N PHE A 41 0.52 3.06 7.61
CA PHE A 41 -0.90 2.73 7.49
C PHE A 41 -1.47 2.18 8.80
N LYS A 42 -2.77 2.36 8.98
CA LYS A 42 -3.58 1.63 9.97
C LYS A 42 -4.09 0.34 9.34
N VAL A 43 -4.20 -0.74 10.12
CA VAL A 43 -4.76 -2.03 9.70
C VAL A 43 -6.01 -2.37 10.49
N THR A 44 -7.06 -2.81 9.80
CA THR A 44 -8.22 -3.48 10.40
C THR A 44 -8.23 -4.93 9.91
N ARG A 45 -8.36 -5.88 10.83
CA ARG A 45 -8.39 -7.32 10.52
C ARG A 45 -9.79 -7.87 10.69
N THR A 46 -10.24 -8.67 9.73
CA THR A 46 -11.56 -9.31 9.77
C THR A 46 -11.50 -10.66 9.04
N GLY A 47 -12.16 -11.67 9.59
CA GLY A 47 -12.23 -13.00 8.99
C GLY A 47 -11.12 -13.93 9.43
N HIS A 48 -10.96 -15.04 8.72
CA HIS A 48 -9.99 -16.11 9.00
C HIS A 48 -9.59 -16.83 7.71
N GLY A 49 -8.51 -17.61 7.77
CA GLY A 49 -8.02 -18.38 6.63
C GLY A 49 -6.78 -17.77 6.00
N ARG A 50 -6.64 -17.89 4.67
CA ARG A 50 -5.50 -17.35 3.95
C ARG A 50 -5.44 -15.81 4.06
N PRO A 51 -4.28 -15.21 4.35
CA PRO A 51 -4.20 -13.75 4.47
C PRO A 51 -4.47 -13.04 3.13
N MET A 52 -5.23 -11.94 3.19
CA MET A 52 -5.52 -11.05 2.07
C MET A 52 -5.32 -9.61 2.53
N ILE A 53 -4.41 -8.87 1.89
CA ILE A 53 -4.16 -7.46 2.19
C ILE A 53 -4.90 -6.60 1.17
N LEU A 54 -5.73 -5.66 1.64
CA LEU A 54 -6.54 -4.78 0.80
C LEU A 54 -6.04 -3.33 0.96
N ILE A 55 -5.57 -2.74 -0.14
CA ILE A 55 -4.95 -1.42 -0.19
C ILE A 55 -5.86 -0.45 -0.94
N PRO A 56 -6.36 0.62 -0.29
CA PRO A 56 -7.24 1.61 -0.93
C PRO A 56 -6.49 2.53 -1.90
N GLY A 57 -7.24 3.36 -2.61
CA GLY A 57 -6.72 4.39 -3.51
C GLY A 57 -6.32 5.68 -2.80
N LEU A 58 -5.97 6.69 -3.61
CA LEU A 58 -5.63 8.04 -3.16
C LEU A 58 -6.79 8.62 -2.34
N VAL A 59 -6.47 9.30 -1.23
CA VAL A 59 -7.42 9.98 -0.30
C VAL A 59 -8.61 9.12 0.14
N SER A 60 -8.45 7.80 0.14
CA SER A 60 -9.50 6.83 0.47
C SER A 60 -9.29 6.16 1.82
N SER A 61 -10.39 5.83 2.51
CA SER A 61 -10.41 4.93 3.67
C SER A 61 -10.35 3.47 3.22
N GLY A 62 -9.86 2.60 4.10
CA GLY A 62 -10.04 1.14 3.97
C GLY A 62 -11.50 0.70 3.87
N ASP A 63 -12.45 1.53 4.33
CA ASP A 63 -13.88 1.24 4.25
C ASP A 63 -14.39 1.06 2.82
N VAL A 64 -13.65 1.52 1.81
CA VAL A 64 -13.93 1.26 0.40
C VAL A 64 -14.04 -0.25 0.10
N TRP A 65 -13.42 -1.08 0.92
CA TRP A 65 -13.38 -2.53 0.79
C TRP A 65 -14.44 -3.27 1.62
N SER A 66 -15.37 -2.56 2.31
CA SER A 66 -16.31 -3.17 3.27
C SER A 66 -17.12 -4.32 2.66
N ALA A 67 -17.67 -4.14 1.45
CA ALA A 67 -18.40 -5.19 0.75
C ALA A 67 -17.50 -6.36 0.31
N THR A 68 -16.27 -6.07 -0.08
CA THR A 68 -15.25 -7.08 -0.45
C THR A 68 -14.87 -7.92 0.78
N VAL A 69 -14.64 -7.27 1.92
CA VAL A 69 -14.36 -7.97 3.19
C VAL A 69 -15.52 -8.88 3.56
N GLU A 70 -16.76 -8.39 3.50
CA GLU A 70 -17.95 -9.18 3.81
C GLU A 70 -18.05 -10.44 2.94
N HIS A 71 -17.72 -10.34 1.65
CA HIS A 71 -17.72 -11.47 0.73
C HIS A 71 -16.61 -12.50 1.00
N PHE A 72 -15.44 -12.05 1.42
CA PHE A 72 -14.26 -12.91 1.52
C PHE A 72 -13.91 -13.38 2.94
N LYS A 73 -14.44 -12.77 4.01
CA LYS A 73 -14.04 -12.98 5.42
C LYS A 73 -14.14 -14.43 5.92
N ASP A 74 -15.01 -15.24 5.32
CA ASP A 74 -15.19 -16.64 5.72
C ASP A 74 -14.13 -17.58 5.12
N ARG A 75 -13.28 -17.06 4.20
CA ARG A 75 -12.22 -17.82 3.50
C ARG A 75 -10.86 -17.15 3.60
N TYR A 76 -10.83 -15.86 3.92
CA TYR A 76 -9.63 -15.05 4.01
C TYR A 76 -9.61 -14.21 5.29
N GLU A 77 -8.43 -14.16 5.93
CA GLU A 77 -8.16 -13.13 6.93
C GLU A 77 -7.85 -11.84 6.19
N CYS A 78 -8.80 -10.92 6.15
CA CYS A 78 -8.71 -9.64 5.44
C CYS A 78 -7.98 -8.61 6.30
N HIS A 79 -6.83 -8.12 5.84
CA HIS A 79 -6.04 -7.05 6.41
C HIS A 79 -6.28 -5.78 5.60
N VAL A 80 -7.23 -4.96 6.04
CA VAL A 80 -7.63 -3.74 5.33
C VAL A 80 -6.78 -2.57 5.79
N LEU A 81 -6.11 -1.92 4.84
CA LEU A 81 -5.26 -0.78 5.13
C LEU A 81 -6.03 0.54 4.98
N THR A 82 -5.68 1.53 5.82
CA THR A 82 -5.93 2.96 5.55
C THR A 82 -4.58 3.65 5.60
N LEU A 83 -4.16 4.23 4.48
CA LEU A 83 -2.80 4.75 4.32
C LEU A 83 -2.58 6.04 5.11
N ALA A 84 -1.34 6.28 5.52
CA ALA A 84 -0.94 7.51 6.19
C ALA A 84 -1.32 8.76 5.38
N GLY A 85 -1.70 9.82 6.05
CA GLY A 85 -2.17 11.05 5.42
C GLY A 85 -3.58 10.98 4.84
N PHE A 86 -4.22 9.80 4.75
CA PHE A 86 -5.56 9.66 4.16
C PHE A 86 -6.61 9.29 5.20
N ALA A 87 -7.84 9.76 5.00
CA ALA A 87 -9.00 9.46 5.84
C ALA A 87 -8.70 9.58 7.35
N GLY A 88 -8.09 10.69 7.76
CA GLY A 88 -7.79 11.00 9.16
C GLY A 88 -6.55 10.29 9.73
N GLN A 89 -5.80 9.52 8.94
CA GLN A 89 -4.52 8.98 9.41
C GLN A 89 -3.43 10.05 9.40
N PRO A 90 -2.49 10.05 10.36
CA PRO A 90 -1.36 10.98 10.38
C PRO A 90 -0.53 10.84 9.10
N ALA A 91 -0.05 11.97 8.58
CA ALA A 91 0.87 12.01 7.44
C ALA A 91 2.27 11.49 7.80
N ILE A 92 3.00 11.03 6.80
CA ILE A 92 4.41 10.63 6.91
C ILE A 92 5.27 11.47 5.96
N PRO A 93 6.60 11.60 6.20
CA PRO A 93 7.51 12.23 5.25
C PRO A 93 7.59 11.50 3.91
N ALA A 94 7.95 12.25 2.86
CA ALA A 94 8.35 11.68 1.57
C ALA A 94 9.64 10.83 1.68
N PRO A 95 9.86 9.85 0.79
CA PRO A 95 8.96 9.42 -0.30
C PRO A 95 7.78 8.60 0.23
N PHE A 96 6.58 8.87 -0.27
CA PHE A 96 5.36 8.27 0.28
C PHE A 96 5.13 6.81 -0.18
N LEU A 97 5.02 6.60 -1.50
CA LEU A 97 4.68 5.27 -2.04
C LEU A 97 5.77 4.22 -1.77
N GLN A 98 7.04 4.64 -1.84
CA GLN A 98 8.15 3.74 -1.51
C GLN A 98 8.08 3.32 -0.04
N THR A 99 7.82 4.26 0.88
CA THR A 99 7.68 3.96 2.31
C THR A 99 6.52 3.02 2.57
N VAL A 100 5.35 3.24 1.93
CA VAL A 100 4.19 2.34 2.06
C VAL A 100 4.54 0.93 1.54
N ARG A 101 5.19 0.81 0.38
CA ARG A 101 5.64 -0.48 -0.16
C ARG A 101 6.52 -1.24 0.83
N ASP A 102 7.53 -0.57 1.37
CA ASP A 102 8.51 -1.18 2.29
C ASP A 102 7.85 -1.58 3.61
N ASP A 103 6.93 -0.76 4.10
CA ASP A 103 6.16 -1.04 5.31
C ASP A 103 5.18 -2.21 5.13
N VAL A 104 4.56 -2.37 3.96
CA VAL A 104 3.72 -3.55 3.68
C VAL A 104 4.57 -4.82 3.66
N LEU A 105 5.76 -4.80 3.05
CA LEU A 105 6.69 -5.93 3.08
C LEU A 105 7.15 -6.26 4.51
N ARG A 106 7.44 -5.23 5.31
CA ARG A 106 7.77 -5.39 6.73
C ARG A 106 6.58 -5.98 7.50
N TYR A 107 5.37 -5.47 7.29
CA TYR A 107 4.14 -5.97 7.91
C TYR A 107 3.90 -7.46 7.59
N ILE A 108 4.10 -7.88 6.35
CA ILE A 108 4.01 -9.29 5.93
C ILE A 108 4.99 -10.14 6.74
N ALA A 109 6.24 -9.70 6.87
CA ALA A 109 7.28 -10.42 7.59
C ALA A 109 7.01 -10.48 9.11
N GLU A 110 6.68 -9.37 9.74
CA GLU A 110 6.41 -9.25 11.19
C GLU A 110 5.21 -10.09 11.62
N ASN A 111 4.16 -10.12 10.80
CA ASN A 111 2.96 -10.90 11.06
C ASN A 111 3.03 -12.34 10.51
N LYS A 112 4.16 -12.73 9.89
CA LYS A 112 4.39 -14.06 9.31
C LYS A 112 3.28 -14.47 8.34
N LEU A 113 2.80 -13.51 7.54
CA LEU A 113 1.76 -13.78 6.56
C LEU A 113 2.34 -14.62 5.41
N ASP A 114 1.81 -15.82 5.25
CA ASP A 114 2.30 -16.75 4.24
C ASP A 114 1.67 -16.45 2.87
N HIS A 115 2.46 -15.90 1.95
CA HIS A 115 2.06 -15.57 0.58
C HIS A 115 0.67 -14.91 0.50
N PRO A 116 0.47 -13.75 1.19
CA PRO A 116 -0.83 -13.09 1.22
C PRO A 116 -1.29 -12.71 -0.19
N VAL A 117 -2.58 -12.85 -0.44
CA VAL A 117 -3.22 -12.23 -1.61
C VAL A 117 -3.13 -10.72 -1.44
N LEU A 118 -2.71 -9.99 -2.47
CA LEU A 118 -2.71 -8.53 -2.47
C LEU A 118 -3.84 -8.02 -3.36
N VAL A 119 -4.69 -7.18 -2.83
CA VAL A 119 -5.77 -6.51 -3.56
C VAL A 119 -5.58 -5.01 -3.43
N GLY A 120 -5.52 -4.30 -4.55
CA GLY A 120 -5.31 -2.85 -4.52
C GLY A 120 -6.25 -2.12 -5.47
N HIS A 121 -6.71 -0.93 -5.06
CA HIS A 121 -7.49 -0.03 -5.90
C HIS A 121 -6.67 1.19 -6.31
N SER A 122 -6.69 1.55 -7.58
CA SER A 122 -6.06 2.78 -8.08
C SER A 122 -4.59 2.88 -7.64
N LEU A 123 -4.21 3.84 -6.79
CA LEU A 123 -2.89 3.93 -6.16
C LEU A 123 -2.51 2.63 -5.42
N GLY A 124 -3.44 2.00 -4.69
CA GLY A 124 -3.23 0.69 -4.07
C GLY A 124 -2.99 -0.40 -5.11
N GLY A 125 -3.66 -0.30 -6.27
CA GLY A 125 -3.43 -1.18 -7.42
C GLY A 125 -2.03 -1.02 -8.04
N PHE A 126 -1.50 0.19 -8.10
CA PHE A 126 -0.10 0.43 -8.45
C PHE A 126 0.85 -0.21 -7.42
N LEU A 127 0.56 -0.04 -6.12
CA LEU A 127 1.40 -0.57 -5.04
C LEU A 127 1.49 -2.10 -5.06
N VAL A 128 0.41 -2.84 -5.38
CA VAL A 128 0.47 -4.31 -5.40
C VAL A 128 1.43 -4.82 -6.48
N TYR A 129 1.56 -4.14 -7.63
CA TYR A 129 2.61 -4.47 -8.61
C TYR A 129 4.00 -4.20 -8.05
N TRP A 130 4.21 -3.06 -7.40
CA TRP A 130 5.52 -2.71 -6.87
C TRP A 130 5.96 -3.64 -5.77
N ILE A 131 5.07 -3.99 -4.84
CA ILE A 131 5.32 -4.95 -3.77
C ILE A 131 5.68 -6.32 -4.36
N ALA A 132 4.88 -6.82 -5.31
CA ALA A 132 5.10 -8.12 -5.93
C ALA A 132 6.37 -8.18 -6.78
N ALA A 133 6.74 -7.11 -7.47
CA ALA A 133 7.99 -7.03 -8.21
C ALA A 133 9.22 -6.93 -7.29
N THR A 134 9.09 -6.28 -6.12
CA THR A 134 10.18 -6.13 -5.15
C THR A 134 10.45 -7.43 -4.38
N ALA A 135 9.41 -8.19 -4.05
CA ALA A 135 9.52 -9.41 -3.26
C ALA A 135 8.63 -10.54 -3.84
N PRO A 136 8.96 -11.06 -5.05
CA PRO A 136 8.09 -11.99 -5.77
C PRO A 136 7.87 -13.32 -5.07
N ASP A 137 8.75 -13.71 -4.16
CA ASP A 137 8.66 -14.95 -3.39
C ASP A 137 8.00 -14.74 -2.00
N LYS A 138 7.45 -13.56 -1.71
CA LYS A 138 6.83 -13.24 -0.42
C LYS A 138 5.32 -13.01 -0.51
N VAL A 139 4.78 -12.90 -1.73
CA VAL A 139 3.38 -12.60 -1.97
C VAL A 139 2.70 -13.66 -2.82
N GLY A 140 1.41 -13.83 -2.62
CA GLY A 140 0.53 -14.66 -3.42
C GLY A 140 -0.02 -13.93 -4.65
N PRO A 141 -1.14 -14.42 -5.23
CA PRO A 141 -1.80 -13.76 -6.33
C PRO A 141 -2.11 -12.28 -6.03
N ILE A 142 -2.04 -11.43 -7.05
CA ILE A 142 -2.40 -10.03 -6.91
C ILE A 142 -3.61 -9.67 -7.76
N VAL A 143 -4.46 -8.80 -7.22
CA VAL A 143 -5.61 -8.20 -7.90
C VAL A 143 -5.45 -6.70 -7.88
N SER A 144 -5.34 -6.11 -9.04
CA SER A 144 -5.34 -4.65 -9.19
C SER A 144 -6.67 -4.20 -9.78
N VAL A 145 -7.39 -3.35 -9.07
CA VAL A 145 -8.65 -2.76 -9.50
C VAL A 145 -8.38 -1.32 -9.90
N GLU A 146 -8.49 -1.01 -11.20
CA GLU A 146 -8.26 0.33 -11.76
C GLU A 146 -6.86 0.91 -11.43
N GLY A 147 -5.90 0.06 -11.11
CA GLY A 147 -4.50 0.42 -10.93
C GLY A 147 -3.63 -0.22 -12.01
N VAL A 148 -2.59 0.46 -12.43
CA VAL A 148 -1.68 0.01 -13.49
C VAL A 148 -0.22 0.24 -13.11
N PRO A 149 0.73 -0.48 -13.71
CA PRO A 149 2.16 -0.29 -13.48
C PRO A 149 2.69 1.11 -13.79
N TYR A 150 2.03 1.88 -14.67
CA TYR A 150 2.39 3.26 -14.97
C TYR A 150 1.18 4.11 -15.33
N ALA A 151 0.75 4.95 -14.39
CA ALA A 151 -0.44 5.78 -14.55
C ALA A 151 -0.26 6.85 -15.65
N GLY A 152 0.94 7.40 -15.82
CA GLY A 152 1.23 8.40 -16.85
C GLY A 152 0.89 7.94 -18.26
N ALA A 153 1.11 6.66 -18.59
CA ALA A 153 0.82 6.12 -19.90
C ALA A 153 -0.67 5.87 -20.18
N LEU A 154 -1.52 5.78 -19.16
CA LEU A 154 -2.98 5.77 -19.38
C LEU A 154 -3.51 7.14 -19.77
N MET A 155 -2.91 8.21 -19.24
CA MET A 155 -3.31 9.58 -19.57
C MET A 155 -2.76 10.02 -20.92
N ASN A 156 -1.54 9.60 -21.22
CA ASN A 156 -0.87 9.85 -22.51
C ASN A 156 -0.02 8.62 -22.88
N PRO A 157 -0.40 7.84 -23.89
CA PRO A 157 0.31 6.60 -24.26
C PRO A 157 1.81 6.77 -24.56
N GLY A 158 2.23 7.98 -24.96
CA GLY A 158 3.63 8.33 -25.18
C GLY A 158 4.36 8.90 -23.95
N ALA A 159 3.70 8.97 -22.78
CA ALA A 159 4.33 9.53 -21.59
C ALA A 159 5.50 8.68 -21.11
N THR A 160 6.55 9.37 -20.66
CA THR A 160 7.68 8.81 -19.90
C THR A 160 7.74 9.47 -18.52
N PRO A 161 8.45 8.87 -17.54
CA PRO A 161 8.70 9.53 -16.26
C PRO A 161 9.26 10.96 -16.41
N GLU A 162 10.16 11.17 -17.37
CA GLU A 162 10.77 12.48 -17.65
C GLU A 162 9.74 13.48 -18.17
N SER A 163 8.92 13.07 -19.15
CA SER A 163 7.88 13.95 -19.73
C SER A 163 6.76 14.27 -18.73
N SER A 164 6.51 13.39 -17.76
CA SER A 164 5.50 13.55 -16.72
C SER A 164 5.96 14.43 -15.56
N ARG A 165 7.28 14.62 -15.39
CA ARG A 165 7.87 15.27 -14.20
C ARG A 165 7.35 16.68 -13.95
N ALA A 166 7.33 17.53 -15.00
CA ALA A 166 6.87 18.92 -14.83
C ALA A 166 5.40 19.00 -14.39
N PHE A 167 4.54 18.16 -14.96
CA PHE A 167 3.15 18.05 -14.55
C PHE A 167 3.00 17.51 -13.12
N ALA A 168 3.76 16.49 -12.77
CA ALA A 168 3.77 15.90 -11.42
C ALA A 168 4.17 16.93 -10.34
N GLU A 169 5.23 17.69 -10.56
CA GLU A 169 5.67 18.75 -9.64
C GLU A 169 4.64 19.90 -9.54
N GLN A 170 4.00 20.25 -10.64
CA GLN A 170 2.90 21.22 -10.63
C GLN A 170 1.73 20.72 -9.79
N MET A 171 1.32 19.45 -9.97
CA MET A 171 0.25 18.83 -9.18
C MET A 171 0.62 18.78 -7.70
N LYS A 172 1.82 18.33 -7.36
CA LYS A 172 2.34 18.32 -5.99
C LYS A 172 2.26 19.69 -5.33
N THR A 173 2.74 20.73 -6.02
CA THR A 173 2.71 22.12 -5.53
C THR A 173 1.28 22.62 -5.34
N MET A 174 0.40 22.34 -6.30
CA MET A 174 -1.02 22.72 -6.23
C MET A 174 -1.71 22.07 -5.02
N TYR A 175 -1.54 20.76 -4.85
CA TYR A 175 -2.14 20.05 -3.71
C TYR A 175 -1.62 20.56 -2.36
N ALA A 176 -0.32 20.82 -2.23
CA ALA A 176 0.27 21.33 -0.99
C ALA A 176 -0.26 22.72 -0.56
N GLN A 177 -0.89 23.47 -1.47
CA GLN A 177 -1.52 24.76 -1.18
C GLN A 177 -2.99 24.63 -0.76
N LEU A 178 -3.60 23.46 -0.89
CA LEU A 178 -4.99 23.25 -0.52
C LEU A 178 -5.15 23.09 1.00
N THR A 179 -6.27 23.53 1.51
CA THR A 179 -6.77 23.07 2.80
C THR A 179 -7.44 21.70 2.64
N GLN A 180 -7.65 20.97 3.74
CA GLN A 180 -8.40 19.71 3.73
C GLN A 180 -9.83 19.90 3.18
N GLU A 181 -10.48 21.00 3.52
CA GLU A 181 -11.80 21.33 3.01
C GLU A 181 -11.77 21.51 1.48
N GLN A 182 -10.81 22.30 0.96
CA GLN A 182 -10.64 22.49 -0.48
C GLN A 182 -10.32 21.18 -1.22
N LEU A 183 -9.48 20.33 -0.64
CA LEU A 183 -9.23 18.97 -1.18
C LEU A 183 -10.54 18.17 -1.25
N GLY A 184 -11.32 18.19 -0.17
CA GLY A 184 -12.63 17.54 -0.11
C GLY A 184 -13.61 18.05 -1.18
N GLU A 185 -13.72 19.35 -1.36
CA GLU A 185 -14.61 19.96 -2.36
C GLU A 185 -14.15 19.64 -3.80
N GLN A 186 -12.83 19.71 -4.09
CA GLN A 186 -12.31 19.32 -5.40
C GLN A 186 -12.57 17.85 -5.69
N THR A 187 -12.31 16.96 -4.69
CA THR A 187 -12.59 15.54 -4.82
C THR A 187 -14.08 15.30 -5.05
N ARG A 188 -14.94 15.93 -4.26
CA ARG A 188 -16.41 15.83 -4.42
C ARG A 188 -16.87 16.23 -5.81
N ALA A 189 -16.28 17.25 -6.42
CA ALA A 189 -16.64 17.69 -7.77
C ALA A 189 -16.32 16.64 -8.86
N ILE A 190 -15.27 15.83 -8.69
CA ILE A 190 -14.86 14.82 -9.68
C ILE A 190 -15.49 13.45 -9.44
N LEU A 191 -15.87 13.12 -8.20
CA LEU A 191 -16.40 11.80 -7.81
C LEU A 191 -17.58 11.31 -8.66
N PRO A 192 -18.55 12.15 -9.10
CA PRO A 192 -19.61 11.72 -10.01
C PRO A 192 -19.09 11.17 -11.35
N SER A 193 -17.86 11.48 -11.72
CA SER A 193 -17.19 10.87 -12.88
C SER A 193 -16.57 9.52 -12.56
N MET A 194 -16.40 9.16 -11.30
CA MET A 194 -15.66 8.01 -10.81
C MET A 194 -16.53 6.98 -10.08
N ILE A 195 -17.69 7.40 -9.58
CA ILE A 195 -18.65 6.57 -8.81
C ILE A 195 -20.04 6.84 -9.34
N THR A 196 -20.84 5.78 -9.50
CA THR A 196 -22.20 5.88 -10.05
C THR A 196 -23.23 6.28 -8.97
N ASP A 197 -23.16 5.65 -7.79
CA ASP A 197 -24.10 5.94 -6.69
C ASP A 197 -23.69 7.21 -5.94
N PRO A 198 -24.55 8.25 -5.88
CA PRO A 198 -24.29 9.48 -5.15
C PRO A 198 -23.99 9.29 -3.66
N LYS A 199 -24.54 8.27 -3.00
CA LYS A 199 -24.26 7.97 -1.59
C LYS A 199 -22.82 7.49 -1.40
N ASN A 200 -22.34 6.63 -2.28
CA ASN A 200 -20.97 6.17 -2.28
C ASN A 200 -20.00 7.32 -2.62
N ALA A 201 -20.39 8.19 -3.55
CA ALA A 201 -19.62 9.40 -3.88
C ALA A 201 -19.48 10.34 -2.67
N GLU A 202 -20.57 10.56 -1.91
CA GLU A 202 -20.50 11.39 -0.71
C GLU A 202 -19.65 10.77 0.41
N ALA A 203 -19.71 9.44 0.59
CA ALA A 203 -18.83 8.73 1.51
C ALA A 203 -17.35 8.91 1.13
N ALA A 204 -17.02 8.78 -0.15
CA ALA A 204 -15.66 9.00 -0.65
C ALA A 204 -15.20 10.47 -0.47
N ALA A 205 -16.08 11.43 -0.69
CA ALA A 205 -15.81 12.84 -0.42
C ALA A 205 -15.54 13.11 1.07
N ALA A 206 -16.21 12.39 1.97
CA ALA A 206 -15.97 12.50 3.41
C ALA A 206 -14.54 12.02 3.80
N TRP A 207 -14.02 10.97 3.17
CA TRP A 207 -12.65 10.52 3.40
C TRP A 207 -11.62 11.56 2.93
N SER A 208 -11.83 12.18 1.79
CA SER A 208 -10.91 13.20 1.26
C SER A 208 -10.88 14.47 2.11
N ARG A 209 -12.00 14.88 2.72
CA ARG A 209 -12.06 16.01 3.65
C ARG A 209 -11.20 15.84 4.92
N THR A 210 -10.85 14.62 5.26
CA THR A 210 -9.98 14.32 6.40
C THR A 210 -8.59 13.84 5.97
N SER A 211 -8.26 13.96 4.68
CA SER A 211 -6.96 13.60 4.13
C SER A 211 -6.02 14.82 4.10
N ASP A 212 -4.70 14.54 4.22
CA ASP A 212 -3.66 15.57 4.12
C ASP A 212 -3.36 15.90 2.65
N PRO A 213 -3.56 17.17 2.23
CA PRO A 213 -3.36 17.57 0.84
C PRO A 213 -1.90 17.41 0.36
N ALA A 214 -0.92 17.68 1.23
CA ALA A 214 0.48 17.57 0.87
C ALA A 214 0.86 16.11 0.56
N THR A 215 0.38 15.17 1.40
CA THR A 215 0.55 13.72 1.15
C THR A 215 -0.16 13.29 -0.14
N ALA A 216 -1.36 13.81 -0.42
CA ALA A 216 -2.07 13.52 -1.66
C ALA A 216 -1.30 14.00 -2.90
N GLY A 217 -0.71 15.19 -2.83
CA GLY A 217 0.14 15.73 -3.89
C GLY A 217 1.42 14.92 -4.11
N GLU A 218 2.09 14.53 -3.04
CA GLU A 218 3.29 13.67 -3.10
C GLU A 218 2.96 12.33 -3.75
N ALA A 219 1.93 11.65 -3.24
CA ALA A 219 1.51 10.35 -3.76
C ALA A 219 1.12 10.40 -5.25
N MET A 220 0.43 11.48 -5.67
CA MET A 220 0.08 11.68 -7.08
C MET A 220 1.33 11.92 -7.94
N ALA A 221 2.27 12.73 -7.47
CA ALA A 221 3.51 13.00 -8.21
C ALA A 221 4.36 11.73 -8.38
N GLU A 222 4.51 10.94 -7.32
CA GLU A 222 5.19 9.66 -7.40
C GLU A 222 4.47 8.69 -8.36
N LEU A 223 3.14 8.58 -8.29
CA LEU A 223 2.33 7.72 -9.17
C LEU A 223 2.50 8.08 -10.66
N MET A 224 2.68 9.35 -10.98
CA MET A 224 2.87 9.85 -12.35
C MET A 224 4.29 9.71 -12.87
N THR A 225 5.28 9.55 -12.00
CA THR A 225 6.70 9.53 -12.37
C THR A 225 7.39 8.18 -12.15
N ILE A 226 6.77 7.24 -11.46
CA ILE A 226 7.31 5.89 -11.28
C ILE A 226 6.69 4.95 -12.31
N ASP A 227 7.52 4.41 -13.20
CA ASP A 227 7.15 3.45 -14.23
C ASP A 227 7.60 2.04 -13.83
N LEU A 228 6.65 1.17 -13.52
CA LEU A 228 6.92 -0.21 -13.12
C LEU A 228 6.80 -1.23 -14.27
N ARG A 229 6.51 -0.81 -15.51
CA ARG A 229 6.23 -1.74 -16.61
C ARG A 229 7.39 -2.68 -16.91
N GLU A 230 8.63 -2.21 -16.77
CA GLU A 230 9.83 -3.06 -16.92
C GLU A 230 10.03 -3.96 -15.69
N THR A 231 9.95 -3.39 -14.49
CA THR A 231 10.19 -4.13 -13.25
C THR A 231 9.10 -5.15 -12.96
N ALA A 232 7.88 -4.95 -13.48
CA ALA A 232 6.76 -5.89 -13.37
C ALA A 232 7.05 -7.27 -14.00
N ALA A 233 8.02 -7.37 -14.92
CA ALA A 233 8.51 -8.66 -15.44
C ALA A 233 9.06 -9.60 -14.36
N ALA A 234 9.47 -9.06 -13.20
CA ALA A 234 9.93 -9.85 -12.05
C ALA A 234 8.79 -10.52 -11.27
N ILE A 235 7.54 -10.15 -11.51
CA ILE A 235 6.36 -10.72 -10.82
C ILE A 235 6.19 -12.18 -11.26
N ARG A 236 6.19 -13.10 -10.28
CA ARG A 236 6.07 -14.55 -10.52
C ARG A 236 4.68 -15.09 -10.22
N THR A 237 3.92 -14.38 -9.40
CA THR A 237 2.57 -14.76 -9.00
C THR A 237 1.54 -14.40 -10.09
N PRO A 238 0.38 -15.07 -10.15
CA PRO A 238 -0.71 -14.66 -11.04
C PRO A 238 -1.20 -13.25 -10.74
N VAL A 239 -1.58 -12.53 -11.78
CA VAL A 239 -2.07 -11.14 -11.74
C VAL A 239 -3.43 -11.04 -12.39
N LEU A 240 -4.40 -10.43 -11.70
CA LEU A 240 -5.66 -9.98 -12.27
C LEU A 240 -5.69 -8.45 -12.29
N LEU A 241 -5.87 -7.87 -13.46
CA LEU A 241 -6.16 -6.46 -13.65
C LEU A 241 -7.63 -6.29 -13.99
N VAL A 242 -8.36 -5.57 -13.16
CA VAL A 242 -9.77 -5.21 -13.36
C VAL A 242 -9.83 -3.75 -13.79
N GLY A 243 -10.22 -3.52 -15.03
CA GLY A 243 -10.46 -2.17 -15.56
C GLY A 243 -11.95 -1.83 -15.57
N ALA A 244 -12.29 -0.55 -15.64
CA ALA A 244 -13.65 -0.04 -15.69
C ALA A 244 -13.98 0.50 -17.08
N ALA A 245 -15.15 0.12 -17.61
CA ALA A 245 -15.63 0.53 -18.92
C ALA A 245 -17.00 1.23 -18.90
N GLY A 246 -17.58 1.47 -17.73
CA GLY A 246 -18.95 2.01 -17.58
C GLY A 246 -19.18 3.42 -18.11
N ARG A 247 -18.11 4.14 -18.48
CA ARG A 247 -18.18 5.44 -19.18
C ARG A 247 -17.98 5.36 -20.69
N LEU A 248 -17.56 4.20 -21.18
CA LEU A 248 -17.23 4.02 -22.60
C LEU A 248 -18.50 3.64 -23.37
N GLN A 249 -18.92 4.52 -24.26
CA GLN A 249 -20.21 4.39 -24.92
C GLN A 249 -20.15 3.60 -26.24
N ASP A 250 -18.95 3.39 -26.79
CA ASP A 250 -18.76 2.70 -28.06
C ASP A 250 -17.70 1.60 -27.97
N ASP A 251 -17.85 0.60 -28.84
CA ASP A 251 -16.99 -0.58 -28.83
C ASP A 251 -15.55 -0.30 -29.29
N VAL A 252 -15.34 0.75 -30.08
CA VAL A 252 -13.99 1.12 -30.54
C VAL A 252 -13.19 1.64 -29.38
N THR A 253 -13.76 2.58 -28.61
CA THR A 253 -13.14 3.13 -27.40
C THR A 253 -12.92 2.04 -26.34
N ARG A 254 -13.88 1.11 -26.14
CA ARG A 254 -13.70 -0.03 -25.21
C ARG A 254 -12.49 -0.87 -25.61
N LYS A 255 -12.37 -1.25 -26.90
CA LYS A 255 -11.23 -2.03 -27.38
C LYS A 255 -9.91 -1.30 -27.19
N GLN A 256 -9.87 0.01 -27.44
CA GLN A 256 -8.66 0.82 -27.26
C GLN A 256 -8.24 0.88 -25.77
N VAL A 257 -9.19 1.11 -24.88
CA VAL A 257 -8.94 1.14 -23.42
C VAL A 257 -8.50 -0.24 -22.94
N THR A 258 -9.16 -1.32 -23.35
CA THR A 258 -8.75 -2.69 -23.00
C THR A 258 -7.32 -2.96 -23.48
N ALA A 259 -6.99 -2.59 -24.72
CA ALA A 259 -5.63 -2.75 -25.25
C ALA A 259 -4.58 -1.92 -24.47
N ALA A 260 -4.96 -0.73 -23.98
CA ALA A 260 -4.10 0.07 -23.14
C ALA A 260 -3.83 -0.60 -21.78
N TYR A 261 -4.84 -1.23 -21.15
CA TYR A 261 -4.65 -2.02 -19.93
C TYR A 261 -3.79 -3.26 -20.17
N GLU A 262 -4.02 -4.00 -21.26
CA GLU A 262 -3.18 -5.15 -21.66
C GLU A 262 -1.73 -4.75 -21.85
N ALA A 263 -1.46 -3.63 -22.51
CA ALA A 263 -0.12 -3.12 -22.72
C ALA A 263 0.61 -2.79 -21.39
N GLN A 264 -0.11 -2.39 -20.36
CA GLN A 264 0.46 -2.11 -19.04
C GLN A 264 1.05 -3.35 -18.37
N VAL A 265 0.42 -4.51 -18.54
CA VAL A 265 0.78 -5.76 -17.87
C VAL A 265 1.45 -6.78 -18.79
N ALA A 266 1.70 -6.42 -20.05
CA ALA A 266 2.20 -7.32 -21.10
C ALA A 266 3.52 -8.05 -20.73
N LYS A 267 4.35 -7.49 -19.85
CA LYS A 267 5.59 -8.11 -19.38
C LYS A 267 5.43 -9.07 -18.21
N ILE A 268 4.24 -9.12 -17.61
CA ILE A 268 3.95 -10.04 -16.50
C ILE A 268 3.61 -11.41 -17.09
N PRO A 269 4.36 -12.50 -16.77
CA PRO A 269 4.20 -13.78 -17.45
C PRO A 269 2.81 -14.42 -17.30
N ARG A 270 2.14 -14.19 -16.15
CA ARG A 270 0.81 -14.74 -15.85
C ARG A 270 -0.13 -13.63 -15.46
N HIS A 271 -0.80 -13.04 -16.42
CA HIS A 271 -1.77 -11.98 -16.18
C HIS A 271 -3.09 -12.25 -16.90
N GLN A 272 -4.14 -11.67 -16.35
CA GLN A 272 -5.49 -11.59 -16.93
C GLN A 272 -5.98 -10.15 -16.83
N VAL A 273 -6.63 -9.66 -17.86
CA VAL A 273 -7.31 -8.36 -17.85
C VAL A 273 -8.79 -8.59 -18.08
N VAL A 274 -9.63 -8.01 -17.22
CA VAL A 274 -11.09 -8.05 -17.35
C VAL A 274 -11.65 -6.64 -17.21
N MET A 275 -12.74 -6.35 -17.91
CA MET A 275 -13.34 -5.01 -17.92
C MET A 275 -14.74 -5.07 -17.29
N ALA A 276 -14.95 -4.25 -16.24
CA ALA A 276 -16.26 -4.05 -15.62
C ALA A 276 -17.09 -3.07 -16.47
N GLU A 277 -18.03 -3.58 -17.27
CA GLU A 277 -18.74 -2.78 -18.26
C GLU A 277 -19.70 -1.76 -17.68
N HIS A 278 -20.14 -1.96 -16.43
CA HIS A 278 -21.12 -1.09 -15.76
C HIS A 278 -20.52 -0.21 -14.66
N ALA A 279 -19.27 -0.47 -14.30
CA ALA A 279 -18.56 0.28 -13.25
C ALA A 279 -17.73 1.44 -13.82
N ARG A 280 -17.59 2.46 -12.98
CA ARG A 280 -16.59 3.52 -13.11
C ARG A 280 -15.35 3.16 -12.28
N HIS A 281 -14.50 4.12 -12.00
CA HIS A 281 -13.22 3.91 -11.33
C HIS A 281 -13.29 3.12 -10.00
N PHE A 282 -14.38 3.24 -9.24
CA PHE A 282 -14.59 2.49 -7.99
C PHE A 282 -15.42 1.22 -8.23
N VAL A 283 -14.87 0.26 -8.97
CA VAL A 283 -15.56 -1.00 -9.34
C VAL A 283 -16.14 -1.72 -8.13
N MET A 284 -15.45 -1.72 -6.98
CA MET A 284 -15.92 -2.35 -5.74
C MET A 284 -17.17 -1.70 -5.14
N LEU A 285 -17.48 -0.47 -5.54
CA LEU A 285 -18.70 0.26 -5.14
C LEU A 285 -19.78 0.23 -6.20
N ASP A 286 -19.42 0.27 -7.48
CA ASP A 286 -20.34 0.37 -8.60
C ASP A 286 -20.88 -0.99 -9.07
N ASP A 287 -20.00 -2.00 -9.10
CA ASP A 287 -20.36 -3.37 -9.54
C ASP A 287 -19.61 -4.42 -8.68
N PRO A 288 -19.92 -4.50 -7.37
CA PRO A 288 -19.31 -5.46 -6.48
C PRO A 288 -19.53 -6.92 -6.93
N ALA A 289 -20.67 -7.23 -7.53
CA ALA A 289 -20.98 -8.59 -7.98
C ALA A 289 -20.01 -9.04 -9.09
N PHE A 290 -19.74 -8.18 -10.06
CA PHE A 290 -18.73 -8.45 -11.09
C PHE A 290 -17.34 -8.65 -10.47
N LEU A 291 -16.91 -7.74 -9.58
CA LEU A 291 -15.62 -7.82 -8.93
C LEU A 291 -15.46 -9.15 -8.16
N PHE A 292 -16.47 -9.53 -7.37
CA PHE A 292 -16.44 -10.77 -6.60
C PHE A 292 -16.35 -11.99 -7.50
N ALA A 293 -17.16 -12.06 -8.56
CA ALA A 293 -17.13 -13.17 -9.52
C ALA A 293 -15.78 -13.29 -10.24
N ALA A 294 -15.17 -12.16 -10.62
CA ALA A 294 -13.85 -12.12 -11.23
C ALA A 294 -12.77 -12.59 -10.28
N MET A 295 -12.77 -12.09 -9.02
CA MET A 295 -11.81 -12.48 -7.99
C MET A 295 -11.99 -13.95 -7.58
N ASP A 296 -13.20 -14.44 -7.38
CA ASP A 296 -13.47 -15.85 -7.00
C ASP A 296 -12.92 -16.81 -8.05
N ARG A 297 -13.20 -16.56 -9.33
CA ARG A 297 -12.66 -17.36 -10.43
C ARG A 297 -11.15 -17.33 -10.46
N PHE A 298 -10.56 -16.14 -10.46
CA PHE A 298 -9.10 -15.96 -10.53
C PHE A 298 -8.37 -16.61 -9.34
N LEU A 299 -8.86 -16.41 -8.11
CA LEU A 299 -8.24 -16.96 -6.90
C LEU A 299 -8.44 -18.49 -6.81
N GLY A 300 -9.57 -19.02 -7.31
CA GLY A 300 -9.81 -20.45 -7.46
C GLY A 300 -8.82 -21.10 -8.43
N GLU A 301 -8.62 -20.52 -9.60
CA GLU A 301 -7.65 -20.99 -10.61
C GLU A 301 -6.21 -20.94 -10.05
N ALA A 302 -5.86 -19.85 -9.37
CA ALA A 302 -4.54 -19.66 -8.77
C ALA A 302 -4.23 -20.65 -7.64
N SER A 303 -5.28 -21.17 -6.97
CA SER A 303 -5.17 -22.16 -5.90
C SER A 303 -5.19 -23.60 -6.40
N GLY A 304 -5.37 -23.84 -7.71
CA GLY A 304 -5.54 -25.19 -8.28
C GLY A 304 -6.89 -25.83 -7.94
N SER A 305 -7.82 -25.10 -7.34
CA SER A 305 -9.16 -25.57 -7.06
C SER A 305 -10.00 -25.48 -8.34
N LYS A 306 -10.56 -26.59 -8.83
CA LYS A 306 -11.55 -26.53 -9.92
C LYS A 306 -12.78 -25.76 -9.44
N PRO A 307 -13.38 -24.88 -10.26
CA PRO A 307 -14.64 -24.25 -9.91
C PRO A 307 -15.70 -25.33 -9.69
N GLU A 308 -16.36 -25.30 -8.53
CA GLU A 308 -17.56 -26.10 -8.31
C GLU A 308 -18.63 -25.60 -9.28
N THR A 309 -18.92 -26.40 -10.29
CA THR A 309 -20.11 -26.23 -11.14
C THR A 309 -21.33 -26.53 -10.27
N LYS A 310 -21.95 -25.52 -9.71
CA LYS A 310 -23.31 -25.67 -9.14
C LYS A 310 -24.25 -25.97 -10.30
N GLN A 311 -24.75 -27.21 -10.30
CA GLN A 311 -25.88 -27.66 -11.13
C GLN A 311 -27.18 -27.00 -10.71
#